data_dadea144ecafc34ee4128493da0bd1f6
#
_entry.id   dadea144ecafc34ee4128493da0bd1f6
#
_cell.length_a   1.000
_cell.length_b   1.000
_cell.length_c   1.000
_cell.angle_alpha   90.00
_cell.angle_beta   90.00
_cell.angle_gamma   90.00
#
_symmetry.space_group_name_H-M   'P 1'
#
loop_
_entity.id
_entity.type
_entity.pdbx_description
1 polymer ?
#
loop_
_entity_poly.entity_id
_entity_poly.type
_entity_poly.pdbx_seq_one_letter_code
_entity_poly.pdbx_strand_id
1 'polypeptide(L)'
;MKAAVYDVEGAPGVLKYVDVPDPVAGPDEILISVEAISIEGGDLINRRSTPPPLPSWIVGYAAAGTVVAVGSKVRNRRVGDRVTAFSMQGSHAERWAVPEERNWLIPDGVDMAEAAAVPISFATAHHCLFTRGMLRNGETVLIQAAAGGVGLAAVQLASQAGATVIAVASGTERISSLHELGADYVVDRAKNNVVGSVRQYTHGTGIDFVIDPVGTMLPASLSALASEGRLVFVGNAGGGNLTVDLWPPMQSNQTLMGVFMGPLFERPGVRTSVDNMLQAVAPGRIRVVIDRIFPLANAAAAHEYAETAKPLGRIVMKP
;
A
#
# COMPACT_ATOMS: atom_id res chain seq x y z
N MET A 1 22.23 10.46 13.11
CA MET A 1 21.82 9.40 12.19
C MET A 1 21.79 9.87 10.76
N LYS A 2 21.86 8.96 9.77
CA LYS A 2 21.62 9.28 8.37
C LYS A 2 20.13 9.22 8.05
N ALA A 3 19.65 10.13 7.17
CA ALA A 3 18.27 10.13 6.69
C ALA A 3 18.20 10.69 5.27
N ALA A 4 17.14 10.29 4.54
CA ALA A 4 16.77 10.91 3.27
C ALA A 4 15.74 12.01 3.53
N VAL A 5 16.15 13.25 3.31
CA VAL A 5 15.36 14.46 3.61
C VAL A 5 15.07 15.28 2.35
N TYR A 6 14.07 16.15 2.43
CA TYR A 6 13.82 17.16 1.39
C TYR A 6 13.39 18.49 2.02
N ASP A 7 13.72 19.60 1.35
CA ASP A 7 13.42 20.97 1.77
C ASP A 7 12.34 21.63 0.91
N VAL A 8 12.08 21.07 -0.27
CA VAL A 8 11.06 21.51 -1.23
C VAL A 8 10.46 20.29 -1.90
N GLU A 9 9.18 20.35 -2.22
CA GLU A 9 8.52 19.31 -3.01
C GLU A 9 9.06 19.29 -4.45
N GLY A 10 8.94 18.15 -5.11
CA GLY A 10 9.39 18.04 -6.50
C GLY A 10 9.67 16.62 -6.97
N ALA A 11 10.52 16.52 -8.02
CA ALA A 11 11.00 15.26 -8.58
C ALA A 11 11.89 14.50 -7.57
N PRO A 12 12.16 13.19 -7.77
CA PRO A 12 12.96 12.38 -6.84
C PRO A 12 14.31 12.99 -6.42
N GLY A 13 14.95 13.76 -7.29
CA GLY A 13 16.22 14.45 -7.00
C GLY A 13 16.20 15.49 -5.88
N VAL A 14 15.02 15.87 -5.33
CA VAL A 14 14.95 16.74 -4.15
C VAL A 14 15.38 16.02 -2.87
N LEU A 15 15.37 14.67 -2.86
CA LEU A 15 15.83 13.87 -1.73
C LEU A 15 17.35 13.94 -1.59
N LYS A 16 17.81 14.28 -0.39
CA LYS A 16 19.21 14.38 -0.01
C LYS A 16 19.50 13.41 1.14
N TYR A 17 20.58 12.65 1.05
CA TYR A 17 21.02 11.76 2.12
C TYR A 17 22.03 12.51 3.01
N VAL A 18 21.62 12.85 4.22
CA VAL A 18 22.37 13.74 5.10
C VAL A 18 22.40 13.25 6.55
N ASP A 19 23.30 13.82 7.36
CA ASP A 19 23.28 13.65 8.81
C ASP A 19 22.20 14.54 9.43
N VAL A 20 21.39 13.96 10.28
CA VAL A 20 20.38 14.67 11.10
C VAL A 20 20.51 14.21 12.57
N PRO A 21 20.02 15.00 13.54
CA PRO A 21 19.99 14.57 14.93
C PRO A 21 19.24 13.23 15.09
N ASP A 22 19.72 12.40 16.01
CA ASP A 22 19.00 11.18 16.38
C ASP A 22 17.66 11.53 17.04
N PRO A 23 16.55 10.88 16.70
CA PRO A 23 15.29 11.07 17.40
C PRO A 23 15.36 10.46 18.80
N VAL A 24 14.63 11.06 19.72
CA VAL A 24 14.44 10.55 21.08
C VAL A 24 12.99 10.10 21.22
N ALA A 25 12.78 8.88 21.72
CA ALA A 25 11.42 8.38 21.97
C ALA A 25 10.71 9.25 23.02
N GLY A 26 9.55 9.75 22.67
CA GLY A 26 8.63 10.38 23.61
C GLY A 26 8.09 9.38 24.65
N PRO A 27 7.34 9.84 25.66
CA PRO A 27 6.86 8.96 26.73
C PRO A 27 6.07 7.74 26.23
N ASP A 28 5.27 7.91 25.20
CA ASP A 28 4.39 6.88 24.63
C ASP A 28 4.94 6.26 23.33
N GLU A 29 6.23 6.48 23.02
CA GLU A 29 6.87 6.06 21.79
C GLU A 29 7.94 4.99 22.02
N ILE A 30 8.21 4.25 20.97
CA ILE A 30 9.39 3.38 20.83
C ILE A 30 10.37 4.00 19.84
N LEU A 31 11.66 3.76 20.02
CA LEU A 31 12.71 4.07 19.05
C LEU A 31 13.12 2.79 18.34
N ILE A 32 13.01 2.79 17.02
CA ILE A 32 13.36 1.66 16.16
C ILE A 32 14.72 1.94 15.50
N SER A 33 15.65 0.99 15.58
CA SER A 33 16.76 0.88 14.64
C SER A 33 16.22 0.26 13.36
N VAL A 34 16.13 1.06 12.30
CA VAL A 34 15.48 0.66 11.05
C VAL A 34 16.39 -0.29 10.27
N GLU A 35 15.83 -1.37 9.76
CA GLU A 35 16.53 -2.39 8.96
C GLU A 35 15.94 -2.51 7.55
N ALA A 36 14.66 -2.15 7.37
CA ALA A 36 14.01 -2.11 6.07
C ALA A 36 12.93 -1.03 6.03
N ILE A 37 12.86 -0.32 4.92
CA ILE A 37 11.91 0.80 4.67
C ILE A 37 11.12 0.44 3.42
N SER A 38 9.79 0.37 3.52
CA SER A 38 8.92 0.19 2.35
C SER A 38 8.56 1.55 1.76
N ILE A 39 8.85 1.78 0.48
CA ILE A 39 8.41 2.99 -0.22
C ILE A 39 6.93 2.84 -0.58
N GLU A 40 6.09 3.72 -0.05
CA GLU A 40 4.66 3.70 -0.26
C GLU A 40 4.21 4.71 -1.33
N GLY A 41 3.04 4.50 -1.95
CA GLY A 41 2.48 5.45 -2.90
C GLY A 41 2.30 6.86 -2.32
N GLY A 42 1.97 6.95 -1.03
CA GLY A 42 1.87 8.20 -0.30
C GLY A 42 3.20 8.94 -0.16
N ASP A 43 4.32 8.22 -0.03
CA ASP A 43 5.66 8.82 0.06
C ASP A 43 6.00 9.57 -1.25
N LEU A 44 5.69 8.93 -2.38
CA LEU A 44 5.91 9.50 -3.71
C LEU A 44 5.03 10.74 -3.93
N ILE A 45 3.75 10.68 -3.54
CA ILE A 45 2.80 11.80 -3.66
C ILE A 45 3.23 12.96 -2.76
N ASN A 46 3.56 12.70 -1.48
CA ASN A 46 3.96 13.74 -0.53
C ASN A 46 5.23 14.44 -0.99
N ARG A 47 6.29 13.68 -1.30
CA ARG A 47 7.53 14.28 -1.80
C ARG A 47 7.30 15.12 -3.05
N ARG A 48 6.42 14.68 -3.96
CA ARG A 48 6.16 15.37 -5.24
C ARG A 48 5.31 16.63 -5.13
N SER A 49 4.33 16.64 -4.21
CA SER A 49 3.21 17.59 -4.28
C SER A 49 2.85 18.24 -2.94
N THR A 50 3.56 17.91 -1.85
CA THR A 50 3.28 18.48 -0.53
C THR A 50 4.51 19.22 -0.03
N PRO A 51 4.43 20.55 0.15
CA PRO A 51 5.53 21.31 0.76
C PRO A 51 5.88 20.72 2.13
N PRO A 52 7.16 20.50 2.42
CA PRO A 52 7.57 20.01 3.74
C PRO A 52 7.25 21.07 4.80
N PRO A 53 6.72 20.67 5.97
CA PRO A 53 6.37 21.64 7.02
C PRO A 53 7.59 22.27 7.70
N LEU A 54 8.75 21.63 7.62
CA LEU A 54 10.02 22.07 8.21
C LEU A 54 11.19 21.73 7.25
N PRO A 55 12.32 22.44 7.33
CA PRO A 55 13.56 22.05 6.66
C PRO A 55 14.02 20.64 7.05
N SER A 56 14.72 19.97 6.14
CA SER A 56 15.23 18.61 6.33
C SER A 56 14.16 17.60 6.74
N TRP A 57 12.98 17.72 6.11
CA TRP A 57 11.84 16.84 6.38
C TRP A 57 12.11 15.42 5.93
N ILE A 58 11.91 14.46 6.84
CA ILE A 58 12.06 13.03 6.56
C ILE A 58 10.71 12.49 6.11
N VAL A 59 10.61 12.08 4.86
CA VAL A 59 9.43 11.39 4.32
C VAL A 59 9.40 9.93 4.80
N GLY A 60 8.30 9.25 4.55
CA GLY A 60 8.20 7.79 4.70
C GLY A 60 7.20 7.33 5.74
N TYR A 61 6.38 6.36 5.34
CA TYR A 61 5.26 5.87 6.12
C TYR A 61 5.53 4.57 6.85
N ALA A 62 6.36 3.69 6.28
CA ALA A 62 6.50 2.32 6.78
C ALA A 62 7.95 1.88 6.86
N ALA A 63 8.31 1.26 7.97
CA ALA A 63 9.60 0.60 8.15
C ALA A 63 9.47 -0.55 9.15
N ALA A 64 10.46 -1.46 9.09
CA ALA A 64 10.65 -2.53 10.05
C ALA A 64 12.07 -2.47 10.62
N GLY A 65 12.25 -2.95 11.84
CA GLY A 65 13.52 -2.98 12.51
C GLY A 65 13.40 -3.47 13.96
N THR A 66 14.43 -3.18 14.75
CA THR A 66 14.53 -3.62 16.14
C THR A 66 14.36 -2.43 17.09
N VAL A 67 13.56 -2.60 18.13
CA VAL A 67 13.37 -1.58 19.19
C VAL A 67 14.67 -1.41 19.97
N VAL A 68 15.18 -0.17 20.04
CA VAL A 68 16.42 0.17 20.74
C VAL A 68 16.20 1.02 21.99
N ALA A 69 15.04 1.69 22.10
CA ALA A 69 14.62 2.39 23.30
C ALA A 69 13.09 2.44 23.40
N VAL A 70 12.57 2.59 24.60
CA VAL A 70 11.14 2.71 24.88
C VAL A 70 10.87 3.87 25.81
N GLY A 71 9.80 4.61 25.57
CA GLY A 71 9.35 5.70 26.45
C GLY A 71 8.78 5.21 27.78
N SER A 72 8.69 6.11 28.74
CA SER A 72 8.34 5.77 30.13
C SER A 72 6.91 5.22 30.32
N LYS A 73 6.02 5.45 29.37
CA LYS A 73 4.62 4.98 29.41
C LYS A 73 4.38 3.76 28.52
N VAL A 74 5.34 3.34 27.70
CA VAL A 74 5.24 2.14 26.85
C VAL A 74 5.05 0.90 27.75
N ARG A 75 4.12 0.00 27.36
CA ARG A 75 3.75 -1.18 28.15
C ARG A 75 3.89 -2.49 27.41
N ASN A 76 3.70 -2.51 26.10
CA ASN A 76 3.59 -3.73 25.29
C ASN A 76 4.79 -3.95 24.38
N ARG A 77 5.85 -3.16 24.55
CA ARG A 77 7.10 -3.28 23.76
C ARG A 77 8.30 -3.18 24.69
N ARG A 78 9.37 -3.83 24.28
CA ARG A 78 10.66 -3.80 24.98
C ARG A 78 11.82 -3.70 23.99
N VAL A 79 12.97 -3.26 24.47
CA VAL A 79 14.22 -3.27 23.70
C VAL A 79 14.52 -4.70 23.24
N GLY A 80 14.87 -4.84 21.96
CA GLY A 80 15.11 -6.11 21.29
C GLY A 80 13.90 -6.67 20.53
N ASP A 81 12.70 -6.13 20.71
CA ASP A 81 11.53 -6.56 19.93
C ASP A 81 11.74 -6.22 18.44
N ARG A 82 11.46 -7.18 17.57
CA ARG A 82 11.39 -6.98 16.12
C ARG A 82 9.99 -6.44 15.78
N VAL A 83 9.94 -5.26 15.16
CA VAL A 83 8.68 -4.58 14.87
C VAL A 83 8.62 -4.03 13.46
N THR A 84 7.42 -4.00 12.90
CA THR A 84 7.09 -3.14 11.77
C THR A 84 6.18 -2.03 12.24
N ALA A 85 6.28 -0.85 11.62
CA ALA A 85 5.55 0.32 12.07
C ALA A 85 4.99 1.14 10.91
N PHE A 86 3.98 1.94 11.25
CA PHE A 86 3.38 2.95 10.39
C PHE A 86 3.37 4.31 11.10
N SER A 87 3.74 5.38 10.39
CA SER A 87 3.39 6.76 10.73
C SER A 87 3.28 7.59 9.45
N MET A 88 2.83 8.83 9.56
CA MET A 88 2.65 9.70 8.38
C MET A 88 3.96 10.30 7.86
N GLN A 89 5.11 9.99 8.51
CA GLN A 89 6.43 10.52 8.17
C GLN A 89 7.55 9.80 8.91
N GLY A 90 8.79 9.99 8.49
CA GLY A 90 9.99 9.74 9.27
C GLY A 90 10.66 8.39 9.03
N SER A 91 10.07 7.48 8.26
CA SER A 91 10.65 6.13 8.09
C SER A 91 11.92 6.09 7.23
N HIS A 92 12.19 7.11 6.40
CA HIS A 92 13.37 7.14 5.52
C HIS A 92 14.63 7.56 6.27
N ALA A 93 14.95 6.87 7.36
CA ALA A 93 16.06 7.15 8.26
C ALA A 93 16.61 5.87 8.92
N GLU A 94 17.83 5.93 9.48
CA GLU A 94 18.42 4.82 10.23
C GLU A 94 17.70 4.55 11.56
N ARG A 95 17.05 5.57 12.15
CA ARG A 95 16.29 5.47 13.40
C ARG A 95 14.96 6.19 13.28
N TRP A 96 13.94 5.63 13.90
CA TRP A 96 12.60 6.17 13.82
C TRP A 96 11.84 6.06 15.14
N ALA A 97 11.36 7.19 15.67
CA ALA A 97 10.49 7.21 16.83
C ALA A 97 9.04 7.13 16.38
N VAL A 98 8.28 6.19 16.93
CA VAL A 98 6.87 5.96 16.57
C VAL A 98 6.04 5.67 17.82
N PRO A 99 4.75 6.05 17.85
CA PRO A 99 3.84 5.68 18.94
C PRO A 99 3.74 4.16 19.10
N GLU A 100 3.62 3.70 20.36
CA GLU A 100 3.44 2.27 20.68
C GLU A 100 2.24 1.68 19.93
N GLU A 101 1.21 2.45 19.70
CA GLU A 101 -0.02 2.00 19.03
C GLU A 101 0.12 1.83 17.51
N ARG A 102 1.20 2.32 16.91
CA ARG A 102 1.43 2.30 15.47
C ARG A 102 2.50 1.30 15.03
N ASN A 103 2.75 0.29 15.84
CA ASN A 103 3.67 -0.78 15.49
C ASN A 103 3.10 -2.16 15.84
N TRP A 104 3.67 -3.19 15.20
CA TRP A 104 3.27 -4.60 15.33
C TRP A 104 4.53 -5.46 15.49
N LEU A 105 4.43 -6.49 16.33
CA LEU A 105 5.51 -7.48 16.46
C LEU A 105 5.65 -8.27 15.15
N ILE A 106 6.88 -8.49 14.72
CA ILE A 106 7.16 -9.32 13.56
C ILE A 106 7.29 -10.77 14.03
N PRO A 107 6.46 -11.69 13.48
CA PRO A 107 6.56 -13.11 13.79
C PRO A 107 7.92 -13.69 13.39
N ASP A 108 8.31 -14.77 14.07
CA ASP A 108 9.51 -15.53 13.70
C ASP A 108 9.39 -16.06 12.25
N GLY A 109 10.49 -16.01 11.52
CA GLY A 109 10.56 -16.44 10.12
C GLY A 109 10.11 -15.40 9.09
N VAL A 110 9.58 -14.24 9.49
CA VAL A 110 9.27 -13.14 8.57
C VAL A 110 10.50 -12.25 8.38
N ASP A 111 10.88 -11.99 7.11
CA ASP A 111 11.97 -11.09 6.75
C ASP A 111 11.60 -9.62 7.02
N MET A 112 12.59 -8.77 7.34
CA MET A 112 12.36 -7.35 7.64
C MET A 112 11.81 -6.58 6.44
N ALA A 113 12.24 -6.88 5.22
CA ALA A 113 11.73 -6.22 4.02
C ALA A 113 10.26 -6.58 3.76
N GLU A 114 9.90 -7.86 3.95
CA GLU A 114 8.51 -8.31 3.87
C GLU A 114 7.67 -7.64 4.95
N ALA A 115 8.13 -7.65 6.21
CA ALA A 115 7.43 -7.05 7.33
C ALA A 115 7.18 -5.54 7.14
N ALA A 116 8.16 -4.80 6.61
CA ALA A 116 8.02 -3.37 6.32
C ALA A 116 6.89 -3.08 5.30
N ALA A 117 6.66 -4.01 4.36
CA ALA A 117 5.70 -3.84 3.26
C ALA A 117 4.26 -4.27 3.61
N VAL A 118 4.05 -4.98 4.73
CA VAL A 118 2.73 -5.51 5.12
C VAL A 118 1.75 -4.44 5.59
N PRO A 119 2.06 -3.55 6.56
CA PRO A 119 1.06 -2.74 7.23
C PRO A 119 0.21 -1.93 6.25
N ILE A 120 0.84 -1.18 5.35
CA ILE A 120 0.08 -0.29 4.45
C ILE A 120 -0.61 -1.08 3.35
N SER A 121 0.13 -1.91 2.62
CA SER A 121 -0.41 -2.59 1.44
C SER A 121 -1.53 -3.57 1.80
N PHE A 122 -1.30 -4.45 2.76
CA PHE A 122 -2.25 -5.52 3.08
C PHE A 122 -3.41 -5.03 3.95
N ALA A 123 -3.18 -4.14 4.94
CA ALA A 123 -4.29 -3.60 5.71
C ALA A 123 -5.21 -2.71 4.87
N THR A 124 -4.65 -1.96 3.92
CA THR A 124 -5.46 -1.17 2.97
C THR A 124 -6.32 -2.10 2.10
N ALA A 125 -5.73 -3.11 1.50
CA ALA A 125 -6.46 -4.08 0.69
C ALA A 125 -7.55 -4.80 1.50
N HIS A 126 -7.21 -5.28 2.71
CA HIS A 126 -8.16 -5.93 3.62
C HIS A 126 -9.34 -5.01 3.98
N HIS A 127 -9.03 -3.76 4.35
CA HIS A 127 -10.06 -2.78 4.70
C HIS A 127 -10.98 -2.46 3.52
N CYS A 128 -10.41 -2.28 2.32
CA CYS A 128 -11.17 -2.04 1.10
C CYS A 128 -12.08 -3.22 0.75
N LEU A 129 -11.54 -4.44 0.77
CA LEU A 129 -12.28 -5.65 0.42
C LEU A 129 -13.39 -5.97 1.42
N PHE A 130 -13.04 -6.07 2.70
CA PHE A 130 -13.93 -6.70 3.69
C PHE A 130 -14.69 -5.69 4.54
N THR A 131 -14.05 -4.61 4.98
CA THR A 131 -14.70 -3.64 5.87
C THR A 131 -15.60 -2.67 5.11
N ARG A 132 -15.11 -2.13 3.99
CA ARG A 132 -15.86 -1.16 3.19
C ARG A 132 -16.62 -1.81 2.05
N GLY A 133 -15.95 -2.66 1.30
CA GLY A 133 -16.52 -3.33 0.13
C GLY A 133 -17.45 -4.49 0.47
N MET A 134 -17.31 -5.08 1.68
CA MET A 134 -18.09 -6.25 2.11
C MET A 134 -18.11 -7.36 1.03
N LEU A 135 -16.91 -7.65 0.49
CA LEU A 135 -16.73 -8.68 -0.54
C LEU A 135 -17.27 -10.04 -0.04
N ARG A 136 -17.99 -10.74 -0.90
CA ARG A 136 -18.60 -12.04 -0.61
C ARG A 136 -17.99 -13.12 -1.49
N ASN A 137 -18.00 -14.33 -1.00
CA ASN A 137 -17.67 -15.51 -1.80
C ASN A 137 -18.55 -15.57 -3.07
N GLY A 138 -17.94 -15.87 -4.22
CA GLY A 138 -18.61 -15.95 -5.51
C GLY A 138 -18.83 -14.64 -6.25
N GLU A 139 -18.55 -13.49 -5.63
CA GLU A 139 -18.57 -12.19 -6.34
C GLU A 139 -17.37 -12.04 -7.28
N THR A 140 -17.54 -11.24 -8.30
CA THR A 140 -16.48 -10.86 -9.25
C THR A 140 -15.88 -9.51 -8.83
N VAL A 141 -14.56 -9.46 -8.67
CA VAL A 141 -13.84 -8.23 -8.28
C VAL A 141 -12.87 -7.78 -9.36
N LEU A 142 -12.92 -6.49 -9.70
CA LEU A 142 -11.92 -5.83 -10.54
C LEU A 142 -10.92 -5.07 -9.66
N ILE A 143 -9.64 -5.34 -9.85
CA ILE A 143 -8.56 -4.69 -9.11
C ILE A 143 -7.73 -3.84 -10.07
N GLN A 144 -7.86 -2.52 -9.97
CA GLN A 144 -7.04 -1.57 -10.72
C GLN A 144 -5.62 -1.53 -10.16
N ALA A 145 -4.62 -1.27 -11.02
CA ALA A 145 -3.20 -1.24 -10.66
C ALA A 145 -2.75 -2.48 -9.86
N ALA A 146 -3.19 -3.66 -10.28
CA ALA A 146 -3.01 -4.92 -9.58
C ALA A 146 -1.54 -5.31 -9.31
N ALA A 147 -0.59 -4.77 -10.07
CA ALA A 147 0.85 -5.00 -9.88
C ALA A 147 1.48 -4.14 -8.76
N GLY A 148 0.77 -3.16 -8.20
CA GLY A 148 1.23 -2.34 -7.07
C GLY A 148 1.00 -3.03 -5.72
N GLY A 149 1.54 -2.48 -4.62
CA GLY A 149 1.46 -3.12 -3.30
C GLY A 149 0.03 -3.44 -2.84
N VAL A 150 -0.88 -2.46 -2.86
CA VAL A 150 -2.30 -2.67 -2.50
C VAL A 150 -2.97 -3.64 -3.48
N GLY A 151 -2.66 -3.52 -4.79
CA GLY A 151 -3.24 -4.38 -5.82
C GLY A 151 -2.86 -5.85 -5.64
N LEU A 152 -1.56 -6.16 -5.44
CA LEU A 152 -1.08 -7.54 -5.20
C LEU A 152 -1.66 -8.15 -3.91
N ALA A 153 -1.80 -7.32 -2.86
CA ALA A 153 -2.46 -7.75 -1.63
C ALA A 153 -3.95 -8.05 -1.88
N ALA A 154 -4.65 -7.18 -2.63
CA ALA A 154 -6.06 -7.34 -2.94
C ALA A 154 -6.32 -8.59 -3.80
N VAL A 155 -5.46 -8.89 -4.79
CA VAL A 155 -5.57 -10.11 -5.61
C VAL A 155 -5.56 -11.35 -4.73
N GLN A 156 -4.56 -11.47 -3.85
CA GLN A 156 -4.43 -12.64 -2.98
C GLN A 156 -5.60 -12.78 -2.00
N LEU A 157 -5.96 -11.68 -1.32
CA LEU A 157 -7.02 -11.68 -0.32
C LEU A 157 -8.41 -11.95 -0.94
N ALA A 158 -8.69 -11.40 -2.13
CA ALA A 158 -9.95 -11.63 -2.81
C ALA A 158 -10.05 -13.07 -3.34
N SER A 159 -8.98 -13.61 -3.90
CA SER A 159 -8.91 -15.02 -4.33
C SER A 159 -9.11 -15.97 -3.16
N GLN A 160 -8.45 -15.75 -2.03
CA GLN A 160 -8.64 -16.55 -0.80
C GLN A 160 -10.07 -16.46 -0.24
N ALA A 161 -10.76 -15.35 -0.48
CA ALA A 161 -12.17 -15.19 -0.09
C ALA A 161 -13.15 -15.87 -1.06
N GLY A 162 -12.66 -16.51 -2.13
CA GLY A 162 -13.47 -17.21 -3.13
C GLY A 162 -14.16 -16.29 -4.14
N ALA A 163 -13.62 -15.08 -4.35
CA ALA A 163 -14.07 -14.19 -5.41
C ALA A 163 -13.40 -14.55 -6.74
N THR A 164 -14.09 -14.28 -7.86
CA THR A 164 -13.47 -14.28 -9.19
C THR A 164 -12.70 -12.98 -9.37
N VAL A 165 -11.38 -13.05 -9.55
CA VAL A 165 -10.49 -11.89 -9.56
C VAL A 165 -10.10 -11.51 -10.99
N ILE A 166 -10.46 -10.29 -11.41
CA ILE A 166 -9.99 -9.65 -12.63
C ILE A 166 -8.96 -8.58 -12.26
N ALA A 167 -7.70 -8.81 -12.61
CA ALA A 167 -6.60 -7.90 -12.32
C ALA A 167 -6.30 -7.00 -13.52
N VAL A 168 -6.06 -5.71 -13.30
CA VAL A 168 -5.64 -4.75 -14.34
C VAL A 168 -4.19 -4.35 -14.14
N ALA A 169 -3.36 -4.65 -15.12
CA ALA A 169 -1.94 -4.32 -15.11
C ALA A 169 -1.43 -3.97 -16.51
N SER A 170 -0.14 -3.76 -16.67
CA SER A 170 0.54 -3.62 -17.96
C SER A 170 1.85 -4.40 -17.95
N GLY A 171 2.16 -5.10 -19.03
CA GLY A 171 3.40 -5.85 -19.23
C GLY A 171 3.25 -7.35 -18.97
N THR A 172 3.83 -8.14 -19.88
CA THR A 172 3.62 -9.60 -19.96
C THR A 172 4.13 -10.35 -18.71
N GLU A 173 5.28 -9.95 -18.16
CA GLU A 173 5.86 -10.61 -16.97
C GLU A 173 4.96 -10.47 -15.74
N ARG A 174 4.26 -9.34 -15.59
CA ARG A 174 3.32 -9.10 -14.48
C ARG A 174 2.06 -9.94 -14.60
N ILE A 175 1.63 -10.24 -15.82
CA ILE A 175 0.43 -11.05 -16.07
C ILE A 175 0.63 -12.44 -15.48
N SER A 176 1.76 -13.10 -15.74
CA SER A 176 2.06 -14.42 -15.17
C SER A 176 2.06 -14.40 -13.64
N SER A 177 2.75 -13.42 -13.05
CA SER A 177 2.82 -13.29 -11.59
C SER A 177 1.46 -13.02 -10.94
N LEU A 178 0.57 -12.27 -11.60
CA LEU A 178 -0.78 -12.02 -11.09
C LEU A 178 -1.63 -13.30 -11.11
N HIS A 179 -1.51 -14.15 -12.12
CA HIS A 179 -2.16 -15.47 -12.12
C HIS A 179 -1.64 -16.37 -11.01
N GLU A 180 -0.32 -16.41 -10.78
CA GLU A 180 0.28 -17.18 -9.67
C GLU A 180 -0.21 -16.70 -8.28
N LEU A 181 -0.59 -15.43 -8.17
CA LEU A 181 -1.10 -14.83 -6.93
C LEU A 181 -2.62 -14.94 -6.77
N GLY A 182 -3.32 -15.54 -7.74
CA GLY A 182 -4.74 -15.84 -7.65
C GLY A 182 -5.67 -14.99 -8.53
N ALA A 183 -5.14 -14.27 -9.54
CA ALA A 183 -6.00 -13.65 -10.52
C ALA A 183 -6.53 -14.69 -11.53
N ASP A 184 -7.85 -14.78 -11.70
CA ASP A 184 -8.48 -15.64 -12.71
C ASP A 184 -8.29 -15.06 -14.11
N TYR A 185 -8.41 -13.74 -14.23
CA TYR A 185 -8.21 -13.01 -15.49
C TYR A 185 -7.28 -11.80 -15.27
N VAL A 186 -6.46 -11.51 -16.28
CA VAL A 186 -5.61 -10.31 -16.27
C VAL A 186 -5.84 -9.49 -17.53
N VAL A 187 -6.21 -8.22 -17.36
CA VAL A 187 -6.37 -7.27 -18.45
C VAL A 187 -5.09 -6.46 -18.61
N ASP A 188 -4.38 -6.65 -19.73
CA ASP A 188 -3.28 -5.75 -20.11
C ASP A 188 -3.86 -4.44 -20.65
N ARG A 189 -3.93 -3.42 -19.81
CA ARG A 189 -4.49 -2.11 -20.18
C ARG A 189 -3.69 -1.35 -21.26
N ALA A 190 -2.48 -1.79 -21.56
CA ALA A 190 -1.68 -1.21 -22.65
C ALA A 190 -2.15 -1.69 -24.02
N LYS A 191 -2.85 -2.84 -24.07
CA LYS A 191 -3.29 -3.50 -25.30
C LYS A 191 -4.80 -3.55 -25.42
N ASN A 192 -5.53 -3.53 -24.30
CA ASN A 192 -6.96 -3.83 -24.27
C ASN A 192 -7.75 -2.71 -23.57
N ASN A 193 -8.98 -2.50 -24.01
CA ASN A 193 -9.94 -1.69 -23.30
C ASN A 193 -10.45 -2.45 -22.06
N VAL A 194 -10.26 -1.87 -20.87
CA VAL A 194 -10.61 -2.52 -19.59
C VAL A 194 -12.10 -2.84 -19.54
N VAL A 195 -12.98 -1.88 -19.86
CA VAL A 195 -14.45 -2.07 -19.80
C VAL A 195 -14.91 -3.15 -20.77
N GLY A 196 -14.37 -3.11 -21.99
CA GLY A 196 -14.68 -4.15 -23.02
C GLY A 196 -14.25 -5.55 -22.59
N SER A 197 -13.03 -5.69 -22.04
CA SER A 197 -12.54 -6.98 -21.52
C SER A 197 -13.38 -7.49 -20.35
N VAL A 198 -13.73 -6.61 -19.42
CA VAL A 198 -14.62 -6.95 -18.30
C VAL A 198 -15.97 -7.45 -18.81
N ARG A 199 -16.60 -6.72 -19.75
CA ARG A 199 -17.87 -7.13 -20.32
C ARG A 199 -17.80 -8.49 -21.00
N GLN A 200 -16.68 -8.80 -21.65
CA GLN A 200 -16.44 -10.12 -22.24
C GLN A 200 -16.35 -11.21 -21.17
N TYR A 201 -15.56 -11.04 -20.12
CA TYR A 201 -15.39 -12.03 -19.05
C TYR A 201 -16.65 -12.25 -18.22
N THR A 202 -17.49 -11.22 -18.07
CA THR A 202 -18.73 -11.28 -17.29
C THR A 202 -19.97 -11.51 -18.16
N HIS A 203 -19.79 -11.88 -19.43
CA HIS A 203 -20.91 -12.07 -20.39
C HIS A 203 -21.91 -10.90 -20.40
N GLY A 204 -21.40 -9.68 -20.25
CA GLY A 204 -22.19 -8.45 -20.28
C GLY A 204 -22.76 -7.98 -18.94
N THR A 205 -22.74 -8.79 -17.89
CA THR A 205 -23.33 -8.44 -16.57
C THR A 205 -22.57 -7.32 -15.86
N GLY A 206 -21.23 -7.25 -15.99
CA GLY A 206 -20.37 -6.32 -15.26
C GLY A 206 -19.83 -6.93 -13.96
N ILE A 207 -19.18 -6.10 -13.16
CA ILE A 207 -18.43 -6.46 -11.95
C ILE A 207 -19.23 -6.13 -10.70
N ASP A 208 -19.24 -7.03 -9.71
CA ASP A 208 -19.89 -6.79 -8.42
C ASP A 208 -19.13 -5.76 -7.56
N PHE A 209 -17.80 -5.80 -7.61
CA PHE A 209 -16.97 -4.96 -6.77
C PHE A 209 -15.67 -4.49 -7.46
N VAL A 210 -15.30 -3.22 -7.29
CA VAL A 210 -14.05 -2.63 -7.81
C VAL A 210 -13.22 -2.03 -6.69
N ILE A 211 -11.90 -2.26 -6.72
CA ILE A 211 -10.91 -1.49 -5.95
C ILE A 211 -10.11 -0.61 -6.92
N ASP A 212 -10.11 0.70 -6.67
CA ASP A 212 -9.39 1.68 -7.50
C ASP A 212 -8.41 2.52 -6.66
N PRO A 213 -7.10 2.20 -6.67
CA PRO A 213 -6.07 3.01 -6.04
C PRO A 213 -5.50 4.10 -6.98
N VAL A 214 -6.01 4.19 -8.22
CA VAL A 214 -5.45 5.07 -9.26
C VAL A 214 -6.16 6.43 -9.30
N GLY A 215 -7.46 6.44 -9.09
CA GLY A 215 -8.31 7.62 -9.14
C GLY A 215 -8.68 8.04 -10.57
N THR A 216 -7.71 8.22 -11.45
CA THR A 216 -7.98 8.56 -12.87
C THR A 216 -8.72 7.47 -13.63
N MET A 217 -8.80 6.25 -13.08
CA MET A 217 -9.56 5.14 -13.66
C MET A 217 -11.02 5.10 -13.20
N LEU A 218 -11.45 5.98 -12.29
CA LEU A 218 -12.82 5.99 -11.73
C LEU A 218 -13.94 5.96 -12.78
N PRO A 219 -13.89 6.72 -13.89
CA PRO A 219 -14.95 6.64 -14.93
C PRO A 219 -15.03 5.23 -15.56
N ALA A 220 -13.88 4.63 -15.88
CA ALA A 220 -13.84 3.28 -16.44
C ALA A 220 -14.25 2.23 -15.41
N SER A 221 -13.83 2.41 -14.16
CA SER A 221 -14.16 1.54 -13.03
C SER A 221 -15.68 1.52 -12.76
N LEU A 222 -16.33 2.68 -12.75
CA LEU A 222 -17.79 2.80 -12.63
C LEU A 222 -18.52 2.18 -13.82
N SER A 223 -18.03 2.41 -15.05
CA SER A 223 -18.62 1.83 -16.26
C SER A 223 -18.48 0.30 -16.33
N ALA A 224 -17.51 -0.29 -15.63
CA ALA A 224 -17.30 -1.73 -15.55
C ALA A 224 -18.25 -2.41 -14.54
N LEU A 225 -18.79 -1.68 -13.57
CA LEU A 225 -19.70 -2.22 -12.55
C LEU A 225 -20.99 -2.78 -13.16
N ALA A 226 -21.51 -3.79 -12.51
CA ALA A 226 -22.89 -4.26 -12.68
C ALA A 226 -23.87 -3.25 -12.03
N SER A 227 -25.16 -3.47 -12.25
CA SER A 227 -26.21 -2.83 -11.44
C SER A 227 -26.01 -3.22 -9.96
N GLU A 228 -26.20 -2.26 -9.06
CA GLU A 228 -25.98 -2.42 -7.59
C GLU A 228 -24.53 -2.74 -7.21
N GLY A 229 -23.59 -2.67 -8.17
CA GLY A 229 -22.17 -2.89 -7.93
C GLY A 229 -21.56 -1.83 -7.02
N ARG A 230 -20.43 -2.17 -6.39
CA ARG A 230 -19.73 -1.32 -5.41
C ARG A 230 -18.33 -0.98 -5.89
N LEU A 231 -17.90 0.26 -5.68
CA LEU A 231 -16.54 0.71 -5.94
C LEU A 231 -15.94 1.34 -4.69
N VAL A 232 -14.76 0.88 -4.30
CA VAL A 232 -13.91 1.55 -3.30
C VAL A 232 -12.73 2.20 -4.02
N PHE A 233 -12.62 3.54 -3.92
CA PHE A 233 -11.40 4.23 -4.31
C PHE A 233 -10.54 4.55 -3.08
N VAL A 234 -9.23 4.32 -3.19
CA VAL A 234 -8.31 4.32 -2.05
C VAL A 234 -7.01 5.07 -2.34
N GLY A 235 -7.04 5.95 -3.30
CA GLY A 235 -5.88 6.75 -3.66
C GLY A 235 -6.08 7.53 -4.94
N ASN A 236 -5.06 8.33 -5.25
CA ASN A 236 -4.98 9.11 -6.47
C ASN A 236 -3.55 8.97 -7.07
N ALA A 237 -3.10 7.74 -7.25
CA ALA A 237 -1.77 7.48 -7.80
C ALA A 237 -1.61 8.00 -9.23
N GLY A 238 -2.71 8.13 -9.97
CA GLY A 238 -2.74 8.73 -11.30
C GLY A 238 -2.60 10.26 -11.30
N GLY A 239 -2.81 10.90 -10.16
CA GLY A 239 -2.74 12.35 -9.99
C GLY A 239 -3.93 13.12 -10.60
N GLY A 240 -3.89 14.43 -10.49
CA GLY A 240 -4.91 15.32 -11.04
C GLY A 240 -6.22 15.37 -10.25
N ASN A 241 -7.19 16.07 -10.79
CA ASN A 241 -8.52 16.19 -10.20
C ASN A 241 -9.36 14.95 -10.54
N LEU A 242 -10.02 14.39 -9.52
CA LEU A 242 -10.94 13.27 -9.68
C LEU A 242 -12.32 13.80 -10.07
N THR A 243 -12.70 13.60 -11.32
CA THR A 243 -14.00 14.01 -11.84
C THR A 243 -14.73 12.82 -12.41
N VAL A 244 -15.98 12.62 -11.99
CA VAL A 244 -16.85 11.55 -12.47
C VAL A 244 -18.24 12.10 -12.74
N ASP A 245 -18.90 11.60 -13.80
CA ASP A 245 -20.33 11.79 -14.01
C ASP A 245 -21.09 10.80 -13.11
N LEU A 246 -21.88 11.33 -12.18
CA LEU A 246 -22.65 10.50 -11.23
C LEU A 246 -24.02 10.09 -11.75
N TRP A 247 -24.42 10.54 -12.96
CA TRP A 247 -25.74 10.19 -13.50
C TRP A 247 -25.87 8.70 -13.85
N PRO A 248 -24.93 8.07 -14.60
CA PRO A 248 -25.00 6.63 -14.90
C PRO A 248 -24.90 5.74 -13.64
N PRO A 249 -24.00 5.99 -12.67
CA PRO A 249 -23.98 5.24 -11.41
C PRO A 249 -25.30 5.30 -10.63
N MET A 250 -25.94 6.47 -10.58
CA MET A 250 -27.24 6.64 -9.92
C MET A 250 -28.33 5.81 -10.62
N GLN A 251 -28.38 5.82 -11.96
CA GLN A 251 -29.35 5.02 -12.72
C GLN A 251 -29.16 3.50 -12.53
N SER A 252 -27.94 3.07 -12.20
CA SER A 252 -27.57 1.65 -11.97
C SER A 252 -27.53 1.29 -10.48
N ASN A 253 -27.98 2.15 -9.57
CA ASN A 253 -27.95 1.97 -8.12
C ASN A 253 -26.55 1.59 -7.57
N GLN A 254 -25.48 2.09 -8.20
CA GLN A 254 -24.10 1.78 -7.80
C GLN A 254 -23.70 2.53 -6.53
N THR A 255 -22.77 1.94 -5.76
CA THR A 255 -22.22 2.56 -4.55
C THR A 255 -20.77 2.95 -4.77
N LEU A 256 -20.43 4.22 -4.50
CA LEU A 256 -19.07 4.76 -4.52
C LEU A 256 -18.61 5.08 -3.11
N MET A 257 -17.47 4.52 -2.69
CA MET A 257 -16.93 4.67 -1.33
C MET A 257 -15.48 5.10 -1.35
N GLY A 258 -15.12 6.12 -0.55
CA GLY A 258 -13.73 6.51 -0.33
C GLY A 258 -13.12 5.78 0.87
N VAL A 259 -11.80 5.51 0.78
CA VAL A 259 -10.98 5.03 1.89
C VAL A 259 -9.71 5.87 1.98
N PHE A 260 -9.46 6.44 3.16
CA PHE A 260 -8.19 7.07 3.52
C PHE A 260 -7.66 6.39 4.77
N MET A 261 -6.63 5.57 4.62
CA MET A 261 -6.18 4.65 5.67
C MET A 261 -5.47 5.32 6.84
N GLY A 262 -4.78 6.44 6.64
CA GLY A 262 -3.96 7.07 7.68
C GLY A 262 -4.61 7.10 9.08
N PRO A 263 -5.78 7.73 9.24
CA PRO A 263 -6.47 7.78 10.54
C PRO A 263 -7.05 6.44 11.04
N LEU A 264 -7.09 5.42 10.17
CA LEU A 264 -7.72 4.15 10.49
C LEU A 264 -6.76 3.15 11.14
N PHE A 265 -5.44 3.36 11.04
CA PHE A 265 -4.44 2.43 11.58
C PHE A 265 -4.51 2.27 13.11
N GLU A 266 -5.05 3.25 13.82
CA GLU A 266 -5.25 3.18 15.27
C GLU A 266 -6.51 2.39 15.67
N ARG A 267 -7.40 2.09 14.73
CA ARG A 267 -8.62 1.33 15.02
C ARG A 267 -8.29 -0.13 15.35
N PRO A 268 -8.88 -0.70 16.43
CA PRO A 268 -8.58 -2.08 16.85
C PRO A 268 -8.71 -3.11 15.72
N GLY A 269 -9.77 -3.02 14.92
CA GLY A 269 -9.98 -3.94 13.79
C GLY A 269 -8.91 -3.86 12.70
N VAL A 270 -8.35 -2.67 12.43
CA VAL A 270 -7.24 -2.52 11.48
C VAL A 270 -5.94 -3.05 12.09
N ARG A 271 -5.70 -2.78 13.37
CA ARG A 271 -4.53 -3.34 14.08
C ARG A 271 -4.52 -4.86 14.04
N THR A 272 -5.65 -5.48 14.39
CA THR A 272 -5.83 -6.95 14.30
C THR A 272 -5.63 -7.46 12.88
N SER A 273 -6.09 -6.73 11.85
CA SER A 273 -5.87 -7.15 10.47
C SER A 273 -4.41 -7.17 10.08
N VAL A 274 -3.60 -6.18 10.52
CA VAL A 274 -2.15 -6.19 10.30
C VAL A 274 -1.48 -7.38 11.01
N ASP A 275 -1.82 -7.64 12.29
CA ASP A 275 -1.30 -8.81 13.01
C ASP A 275 -1.59 -10.11 12.25
N ASN A 276 -2.83 -10.30 11.79
CA ASN A 276 -3.23 -11.48 11.02
C ASN A 276 -2.47 -11.60 9.70
N MET A 277 -2.23 -10.50 9.00
CA MET A 277 -1.45 -10.49 7.76
C MET A 277 0.01 -10.87 8.03
N LEU A 278 0.64 -10.32 9.06
CA LEU A 278 2.02 -10.68 9.45
C LEU A 278 2.11 -12.17 9.79
N GLN A 279 1.14 -12.72 10.54
CA GLN A 279 1.06 -14.15 10.84
C GLN A 279 0.82 -15.03 9.61
N ALA A 280 0.33 -14.48 8.53
CA ALA A 280 0.09 -15.21 7.28
C ALA A 280 1.31 -15.26 6.36
N VAL A 281 2.32 -14.41 6.57
CA VAL A 281 3.55 -14.36 5.73
C VAL A 281 4.43 -15.59 5.96
N ALA A 282 4.81 -15.87 7.19
CA ALA A 282 5.78 -16.95 7.49
C ALA A 282 5.34 -18.33 6.94
N PRO A 283 4.06 -18.77 7.08
CA PRO A 283 3.60 -20.02 6.49
C PRO A 283 3.30 -19.93 4.99
N GLY A 284 3.57 -18.78 4.33
CA GLY A 284 3.36 -18.59 2.90
C GLY A 284 1.89 -18.48 2.47
N ARG A 285 0.96 -18.23 3.41
CA ARG A 285 -0.46 -18.02 3.05
C ARG A 285 -0.70 -16.73 2.28
N ILE A 286 0.15 -15.72 2.51
CA ILE A 286 0.27 -14.53 1.68
C ILE A 286 1.74 -14.35 1.28
N ARG A 287 1.96 -13.81 0.09
CA ARG A 287 3.28 -13.54 -0.47
C ARG A 287 3.49 -12.04 -0.58
N VAL A 288 4.50 -11.52 0.10
CA VAL A 288 4.93 -10.14 -0.03
C VAL A 288 5.94 -10.06 -1.18
N VAL A 289 5.55 -9.40 -2.27
CA VAL A 289 6.42 -9.30 -3.45
C VAL A 289 7.29 -8.05 -3.32
N ILE A 290 8.60 -8.26 -3.23
CA ILE A 290 9.63 -7.21 -3.25
C ILE A 290 10.28 -7.22 -4.63
N ASP A 291 10.11 -6.13 -5.36
CA ASP A 291 10.66 -5.97 -6.71
C ASP A 291 12.16 -5.67 -6.66
N ARG A 292 12.54 -4.72 -5.81
CA ARG A 292 13.94 -4.28 -5.70
C ARG A 292 14.26 -3.70 -4.33
N ILE A 293 15.51 -3.91 -3.90
CA ILE A 293 16.07 -3.33 -2.67
C ILE A 293 17.16 -2.32 -3.06
N PHE A 294 17.12 -1.14 -2.46
CA PHE A 294 18.11 -0.07 -2.61
C PHE A 294 18.75 0.25 -1.26
N PRO A 295 20.01 0.75 -1.23
CA PRO A 295 20.52 1.42 -0.04
C PRO A 295 19.74 2.72 0.23
N LEU A 296 19.52 3.08 1.49
CA LEU A 296 18.89 4.35 1.87
C LEU A 296 19.63 5.57 1.29
N ALA A 297 20.95 5.48 1.18
CA ALA A 297 21.75 6.52 0.52
C ALA A 297 21.32 6.84 -0.92
N ASN A 298 20.63 5.89 -1.57
CA ASN A 298 20.12 6.03 -2.94
C ASN A 298 18.61 6.30 -2.98
N ALA A 299 18.04 6.94 -1.94
CA ALA A 299 16.60 7.18 -1.82
C ALA A 299 16.01 7.90 -3.04
N ALA A 300 16.71 8.87 -3.62
CA ALA A 300 16.28 9.54 -4.85
C ALA A 300 16.10 8.55 -6.01
N ALA A 301 17.08 7.68 -6.23
CA ALA A 301 17.03 6.66 -7.30
C ALA A 301 15.95 5.60 -7.02
N ALA A 302 15.72 5.24 -5.75
CA ALA A 302 14.66 4.31 -5.36
C ALA A 302 13.26 4.89 -5.63
N HIS A 303 13.04 6.17 -5.33
CA HIS A 303 11.80 6.89 -5.65
C HIS A 303 11.60 7.04 -7.16
N GLU A 304 12.65 7.37 -7.91
CA GLU A 304 12.60 7.45 -9.38
C GLU A 304 12.23 6.09 -9.99
N TYR A 305 12.85 5.02 -9.52
CA TYR A 305 12.54 3.67 -9.94
C TYR A 305 11.08 3.31 -9.65
N ALA A 306 10.57 3.63 -8.46
CA ALA A 306 9.18 3.37 -8.09
C ALA A 306 8.18 4.09 -9.00
N GLU A 307 8.52 5.30 -9.48
CA GLU A 307 7.65 6.11 -10.37
C GLU A 307 7.75 5.68 -11.84
N THR A 308 8.91 5.27 -12.33
CA THR A 308 9.18 5.12 -13.78
C THR A 308 9.27 3.68 -14.25
N ALA A 309 9.84 2.77 -13.45
CA ALA A 309 10.11 1.39 -13.86
C ALA A 309 8.87 0.49 -13.84
N LYS A 310 7.76 0.98 -13.31
CA LYS A 310 6.52 0.21 -13.15
C LYS A 310 6.80 -1.14 -12.43
N PRO A 311 7.25 -1.14 -11.19
CA PRO A 311 7.66 -2.34 -10.47
C PRO A 311 6.51 -3.34 -10.28
N LEU A 312 6.86 -4.60 -10.02
CA LEU A 312 5.93 -5.61 -9.54
C LEU A 312 6.06 -5.70 -8.01
N GLY A 313 5.13 -5.11 -7.28
CA GLY A 313 5.17 -5.13 -5.81
C GLY A 313 5.87 -3.94 -5.20
N ARG A 314 6.66 -4.18 -4.16
CA ARG A 314 7.23 -3.14 -3.32
C ARG A 314 8.69 -2.87 -3.62
N ILE A 315 9.06 -1.61 -3.48
CA ILE A 315 10.46 -1.18 -3.44
C ILE A 315 10.83 -0.98 -1.98
N VAL A 316 11.95 -1.55 -1.58
CA VAL A 316 12.45 -1.46 -0.21
C VAL A 316 13.78 -0.73 -0.21
N MET A 317 14.03 0.08 0.83
CA MET A 317 15.36 0.61 1.11
C MET A 317 15.91 0.00 2.39
N LYS A 318 17.24 -0.15 2.46
CA LYS A 318 17.96 -0.56 3.68
C LYS A 318 18.95 0.53 4.07
N PRO A 319 19.01 0.92 5.35
CA PRO A 319 20.04 1.83 5.87
C PRO A 319 21.46 1.35 5.66
#